data_d7b202b4f2e181b4bfb483f2bd812a70
#
_entry.id   d7b202b4f2e181b4bfb483f2bd812a70
#
_cell.length_a   1.000
_cell.length_b   1.000
_cell.length_c   1.000
_cell.angle_alpha   90.00
_cell.angle_beta   90.00
_cell.angle_gamma   90.00
#
_symmetry.space_group_name_H-M   'P 1'
#
loop_
_entity.id
_entity.type
_entity.pdbx_description
1 polymer ?
#
loop_
_entity_poly.entity_id
_entity_poly.type
_entity_poly.pdbx_seq_one_letter_code
_entity_poly.pdbx_strand_id
1 'polypeptide(L)'
;WWLDASEPDINSNLSYMKRKEIMSPLSVGSGAEYFNSYALPNAEGVYKGERETDGHKRSFILTRSGFAGIQRTGAAIWSGDTVPRWSNLKEQIAAGVGTSLSGMPNWTMDIGGFTPEDHYRYHNGKSVGHYSEMPVEHQQDWQELNLRWFQFGAFVPLFRSHGQNPYREIFNIADEGTPVYDSLVNYTKLRYRLMPYIYSLAGDMYHKDGTMMRGLVMDFPNDETAINVTDAYMFGPSLLINPVYEHQARERDVYLPGN
;
A
#
# COMPACT_ATOMS: atom_id res chain seq x y z
N TRP A 1 -5.51 7.53 -13.46
CA TRP A 1 -5.78 6.22 -14.07
C TRP A 1 -5.56 5.11 -13.06
N TRP A 2 -6.48 4.14 -13.02
CA TRP A 2 -6.37 2.93 -12.19
C TRP A 2 -6.20 1.73 -13.12
N LEU A 3 -5.03 1.07 -13.02
CA LEU A 3 -4.64 -0.05 -13.87
C LEU A 3 -4.63 -1.32 -13.00
N ASP A 4 -5.77 -1.98 -12.96
CA ASP A 4 -5.92 -3.24 -12.27
C ASP A 4 -5.47 -4.41 -13.15
N ALA A 5 -5.19 -5.57 -12.53
CA ALA A 5 -4.81 -6.81 -13.22
C ALA A 5 -3.56 -6.68 -14.12
N SER A 6 -2.68 -5.72 -13.82
CA SER A 6 -1.52 -5.34 -14.64
C SER A 6 -0.27 -6.21 -14.43
N GLU A 7 -0.39 -7.37 -13.75
CA GLU A 7 0.70 -8.35 -13.52
C GLU A 7 1.22 -9.08 -14.78
N PRO A 8 0.52 -9.40 -15.86
CA PRO A 8 -0.91 -9.40 -16.19
C PRO A 8 -1.68 -10.56 -15.55
N ASP A 9 -2.86 -10.30 -15.04
CA ASP A 9 -3.75 -11.33 -14.52
C ASP A 9 -4.68 -11.88 -15.61
N ILE A 10 -4.13 -12.78 -16.40
CA ILE A 10 -4.86 -13.50 -17.43
C ILE A 10 -5.39 -14.80 -16.79
N ASN A 11 -6.67 -14.84 -16.44
CA ASN A 11 -7.30 -16.00 -15.80
C ASN A 11 -6.54 -16.44 -14.52
N SER A 12 -6.88 -15.83 -13.39
CA SER A 12 -6.19 -16.00 -12.09
C SER A 12 -6.06 -17.43 -11.59
N ASN A 13 -6.90 -18.36 -12.07
CA ASN A 13 -6.84 -19.78 -11.77
C ASN A 13 -5.84 -20.58 -12.63
N LEU A 14 -5.19 -19.97 -13.61
CA LEU A 14 -4.13 -20.61 -14.38
C LEU A 14 -2.79 -20.55 -13.65
N SER A 15 -1.96 -21.59 -13.84
CA SER A 15 -0.59 -21.55 -13.34
C SER A 15 0.22 -20.42 -13.98
N TYR A 16 1.21 -19.94 -13.25
CA TYR A 16 2.12 -18.89 -13.74
C TYR A 16 2.79 -19.25 -15.09
N MET A 17 3.20 -20.49 -15.26
CA MET A 17 3.77 -20.99 -16.51
C MET A 17 2.76 -20.94 -17.67
N LYS A 18 1.51 -21.29 -17.39
CA LYS A 18 0.46 -21.26 -18.41
C LYS A 18 0.11 -19.83 -18.83
N ARG A 19 0.13 -18.89 -17.90
CA ARG A 19 -0.04 -17.45 -18.23
C ARG A 19 1.05 -16.95 -19.16
N LYS A 20 2.32 -17.28 -18.91
CA LYS A 20 3.45 -16.95 -19.80
C LYS A 20 3.30 -17.53 -21.20
N GLU A 21 2.82 -18.78 -21.31
CA GLU A 21 2.58 -19.45 -22.58
C GLU A 21 1.48 -18.74 -23.39
N ILE A 22 0.36 -18.40 -22.74
CA ILE A 22 -0.79 -17.73 -23.40
C ILE A 22 -0.40 -16.35 -23.90
N MET A 23 0.50 -15.65 -23.21
CA MET A 23 1.01 -14.34 -23.63
C MET A 23 2.01 -14.41 -24.79
N SER A 24 2.39 -15.56 -25.27
CA SER A 24 3.35 -15.70 -26.39
C SER A 24 2.62 -15.91 -27.71
N PRO A 25 3.13 -15.33 -28.83
CA PRO A 25 4.24 -14.39 -28.89
C PRO A 25 3.80 -12.94 -28.59
N LEU A 26 4.71 -12.17 -27.98
CA LEU A 26 4.60 -10.71 -27.87
C LEU A 26 5.29 -10.04 -29.06
N SER A 27 4.98 -8.77 -29.32
CA SER A 27 5.65 -7.98 -30.38
C SER A 27 7.17 -7.82 -30.17
N VAL A 28 7.62 -7.98 -28.91
CA VAL A 28 9.02 -7.79 -28.51
C VAL A 28 9.74 -9.10 -28.17
N GLY A 29 9.04 -10.24 -28.13
CA GLY A 29 9.64 -11.54 -27.81
C GLY A 29 8.66 -12.54 -27.21
N SER A 30 9.13 -13.42 -26.36
CA SER A 30 8.31 -14.44 -25.69
C SER A 30 7.67 -13.90 -24.41
N GLY A 31 6.50 -14.45 -24.06
CA GLY A 31 5.88 -14.20 -22.76
C GLY A 31 6.76 -14.65 -21.60
N ALA A 32 7.58 -15.69 -21.77
CA ALA A 32 8.51 -16.15 -20.74
C ALA A 32 9.58 -15.08 -20.42
N GLU A 33 10.03 -14.35 -21.40
CA GLU A 33 11.05 -13.30 -21.27
C GLU A 33 10.47 -12.00 -20.72
N TYR A 34 9.32 -11.57 -21.21
CA TYR A 34 8.78 -10.22 -20.96
C TYR A 34 7.61 -10.18 -19.97
N PHE A 35 7.18 -11.30 -19.43
CA PHE A 35 6.00 -11.36 -18.55
C PHE A 35 6.08 -10.37 -17.37
N ASN A 36 7.19 -10.35 -16.65
CA ASN A 36 7.36 -9.51 -15.47
C ASN A 36 7.47 -8.02 -15.80
N SER A 37 7.85 -7.67 -17.03
CA SER A 37 7.99 -6.27 -17.45
C SER A 37 6.68 -5.67 -17.98
N TYR A 38 5.60 -6.45 -18.07
CA TYR A 38 4.33 -6.02 -18.69
C TYR A 38 3.77 -4.72 -18.09
N ALA A 39 3.87 -4.52 -16.78
CA ALA A 39 3.40 -3.32 -16.11
C ALA A 39 4.07 -2.04 -16.63
N LEU A 40 5.34 -2.13 -17.04
CA LEU A 40 6.11 -0.97 -17.49
C LEU A 40 5.56 -0.38 -18.80
N PRO A 41 5.50 -1.12 -19.94
CA PRO A 41 4.93 -0.58 -21.18
C PRO A 41 3.46 -0.23 -21.05
N ASN A 42 2.70 -0.90 -20.17
CA ASN A 42 1.32 -0.55 -19.89
C ASN A 42 1.21 0.85 -19.25
N ALA A 43 1.97 1.12 -18.20
CA ALA A 43 2.01 2.43 -17.56
C ALA A 43 2.58 3.52 -18.50
N GLU A 44 3.60 3.19 -19.32
CA GLU A 44 4.16 4.12 -20.31
C GLU A 44 3.16 4.50 -21.40
N GLY A 45 2.38 3.55 -21.88
CA GLY A 45 1.34 3.81 -22.88
C GLY A 45 0.28 4.79 -22.35
N VAL A 46 -0.18 4.57 -21.11
CA VAL A 46 -1.13 5.48 -20.44
C VAL A 46 -0.50 6.86 -20.22
N TYR A 47 0.72 6.90 -19.70
CA TYR A 47 1.45 8.16 -19.48
C TYR A 47 1.61 8.98 -20.76
N LYS A 48 2.06 8.35 -21.86
CA LYS A 48 2.24 9.01 -23.15
C LYS A 48 0.92 9.54 -23.70
N GLY A 49 -0.13 8.71 -23.72
CA GLY A 49 -1.44 9.11 -24.23
C GLY A 49 -2.05 10.26 -23.43
N GLU A 50 -1.88 10.27 -22.11
CA GLU A 50 -2.33 11.37 -21.26
C GLU A 50 -1.57 12.67 -21.54
N ARG A 51 -0.24 12.60 -21.67
CA ARG A 51 0.62 13.75 -21.97
C ARG A 51 0.42 14.31 -23.39
N GLU A 52 0.11 13.46 -24.35
CA GLU A 52 -0.24 13.87 -25.72
C GLU A 52 -1.61 14.55 -25.77
N THR A 53 -2.55 14.10 -24.91
CA THR A 53 -3.89 14.69 -24.85
C THR A 53 -3.89 16.04 -24.12
N ASP A 54 -3.18 16.15 -23.01
CA ASP A 54 -3.05 17.39 -22.22
C ASP A 54 -1.66 17.48 -21.56
N GLY A 55 -0.71 18.10 -22.26
CA GLY A 55 0.65 18.29 -21.78
C GLY A 55 0.80 19.17 -20.53
N HIS A 56 -0.25 19.90 -20.14
CA HIS A 56 -0.22 20.78 -18.97
C HIS A 56 -0.60 20.06 -17.67
N LYS A 57 -1.28 18.93 -17.74
CA LYS A 57 -1.64 18.13 -16.57
C LYS A 57 -0.54 17.14 -16.22
N ARG A 58 -0.32 16.97 -14.91
CA ARG A 58 0.52 15.87 -14.41
C ARG A 58 -0.25 14.57 -14.50
N SER A 59 0.40 13.53 -15.03
CA SER A 59 -0.17 12.19 -15.05
C SER A 59 -0.23 11.62 -13.64
N PHE A 60 -1.32 10.90 -13.33
CA PHE A 60 -1.45 10.12 -12.11
C PHE A 60 -1.95 8.72 -12.47
N ILE A 61 -1.11 7.74 -12.20
CA ILE A 61 -1.38 6.33 -12.47
C ILE A 61 -1.26 5.56 -11.15
N LEU A 62 -2.26 4.74 -10.84
CA LEU A 62 -2.22 3.73 -9.80
C LEU A 62 -2.31 2.37 -10.47
N THR A 63 -1.29 1.53 -10.31
CA THR A 63 -1.18 0.24 -10.98
C THR A 63 -0.92 -0.89 -9.98
N ARG A 64 -1.53 -2.09 -10.20
CA ARG A 64 -1.38 -3.24 -9.28
C ARG A 64 -0.02 -3.91 -9.35
N SER A 65 0.77 -3.62 -10.36
CA SER A 65 2.10 -4.19 -10.50
C SER A 65 3.11 -3.16 -10.99
N GLY A 66 4.39 -3.46 -10.79
CA GLY A 66 5.49 -2.61 -11.20
C GLY A 66 6.67 -3.40 -11.73
N PHE A 67 7.54 -2.68 -12.43
CA PHE A 67 8.82 -3.18 -12.90
C PHE A 67 9.85 -2.05 -12.86
N ALA A 68 11.13 -2.40 -12.80
CA ALA A 68 12.22 -1.43 -12.77
C ALA A 68 12.07 -0.39 -13.88
N GLY A 69 12.10 0.89 -13.53
CA GLY A 69 11.92 2.01 -14.46
C GLY A 69 10.50 2.59 -14.48
N ILE A 70 9.51 1.98 -13.82
CA ILE A 70 8.12 2.48 -13.81
C ILE A 70 8.00 3.87 -13.15
N GLN A 71 8.91 4.22 -12.24
CA GLN A 71 8.96 5.52 -11.57
C GLN A 71 9.03 6.70 -12.55
N ARG A 72 9.56 6.53 -13.77
CA ARG A 72 9.61 7.57 -14.81
C ARG A 72 8.23 8.01 -15.32
N THR A 73 7.20 7.20 -15.07
CA THR A 73 5.81 7.53 -15.41
C THR A 73 5.08 8.24 -14.26
N GLY A 74 5.71 8.37 -13.08
CA GLY A 74 5.06 8.86 -11.87
C GLY A 74 4.04 7.89 -11.27
N ALA A 75 3.98 6.65 -11.77
CA ALA A 75 3.02 5.67 -11.30
C ALA A 75 3.23 5.29 -9.83
N ALA A 76 2.13 5.19 -9.09
CA ALA A 76 2.06 4.56 -7.80
C ALA A 76 1.66 3.09 -7.95
N ILE A 77 2.21 2.23 -7.10
CA ILE A 77 1.95 0.79 -7.08
C ILE A 77 1.22 0.46 -5.79
N TRP A 78 0.21 -0.42 -5.86
CA TRP A 78 -0.37 -0.98 -4.63
C TRP A 78 -0.16 -2.50 -4.57
N SER A 79 -0.23 -3.04 -3.36
CA SER A 79 0.09 -4.43 -3.06
C SER A 79 -0.99 -5.46 -3.46
N GLY A 80 -2.03 -5.02 -4.18
CA GLY A 80 -3.09 -5.91 -4.67
C GLY A 80 -4.11 -6.29 -3.60
N ASP A 81 -4.78 -7.42 -3.81
CA ASP A 81 -5.93 -7.90 -3.05
C ASP A 81 -5.50 -8.59 -1.75
N THR A 82 -4.93 -7.85 -0.83
CA THR A 82 -4.48 -8.38 0.47
C THR A 82 -5.65 -8.75 1.37
N VAL A 83 -5.47 -9.79 2.19
CA VAL A 83 -6.46 -10.19 3.19
C VAL A 83 -6.25 -9.37 4.46
N PRO A 84 -7.30 -8.77 5.06
CA PRO A 84 -7.19 -8.07 6.34
C PRO A 84 -6.91 -9.06 7.49
N ARG A 85 -5.64 -9.19 7.79
CA ARG A 85 -5.09 -9.98 8.90
C ARG A 85 -3.96 -9.20 9.56
N TRP A 86 -3.72 -9.47 10.83
CA TRP A 86 -2.61 -8.90 11.58
C TRP A 86 -1.23 -9.25 10.96
N SER A 87 -1.08 -10.48 10.49
CA SER A 87 0.14 -10.91 9.77
C SER A 87 0.33 -10.13 8.47
N ASN A 88 -0.74 -9.92 7.70
CA ASN A 88 -0.65 -9.15 6.46
C ASN A 88 -0.36 -7.67 6.73
N LEU A 89 -0.91 -7.08 7.79
CA LEU A 89 -0.53 -5.72 8.20
C LEU A 89 0.98 -5.61 8.43
N LYS A 90 1.56 -6.58 9.14
CA LYS A 90 3.02 -6.65 9.35
C LYS A 90 3.79 -6.79 8.03
N GLU A 91 3.34 -7.68 7.15
CA GLU A 91 3.96 -7.92 5.83
C GLU A 91 3.93 -6.68 4.94
N GLN A 92 2.85 -5.86 5.02
CA GLN A 92 2.75 -4.62 4.25
C GLN A 92 3.80 -3.58 4.63
N ILE A 93 4.29 -3.56 5.86
CA ILE A 93 5.37 -2.67 6.28
C ILE A 93 6.65 -3.01 5.51
N ALA A 94 7.04 -4.28 5.53
CA ALA A 94 8.20 -4.78 4.80
C ALA A 94 8.03 -4.62 3.28
N ALA A 95 6.82 -4.85 2.75
CA ALA A 95 6.52 -4.68 1.32
C ALA A 95 6.72 -3.24 0.84
N GLY A 96 6.22 -2.26 1.60
CA GLY A 96 6.40 -0.84 1.26
C GLY A 96 7.88 -0.42 1.28
N VAL A 97 8.63 -0.84 2.30
CA VAL A 97 10.08 -0.61 2.40
C VAL A 97 10.82 -1.31 1.25
N GLY A 98 10.51 -2.58 0.98
CA GLY A 98 11.13 -3.35 -0.09
C GLY A 98 10.88 -2.77 -1.49
N THR A 99 9.67 -2.28 -1.73
CA THR A 99 9.31 -1.60 -2.99
C THR A 99 10.13 -0.31 -3.16
N SER A 100 10.27 0.46 -2.09
CA SER A 100 11.08 1.67 -2.06
C SER A 100 12.56 1.38 -2.33
N LEU A 101 13.14 0.36 -1.67
CA LEU A 101 14.52 -0.11 -1.90
C LEU A 101 14.74 -0.60 -3.33
N SER A 102 13.69 -1.08 -3.99
CA SER A 102 13.73 -1.50 -5.40
C SER A 102 13.65 -0.33 -6.40
N GLY A 103 13.68 0.91 -5.94
CA GLY A 103 13.62 2.11 -6.78
C GLY A 103 12.21 2.48 -7.28
N MET A 104 11.17 1.97 -6.62
CA MET A 104 9.76 2.28 -6.91
C MET A 104 9.16 3.04 -5.70
N PRO A 105 9.38 4.37 -5.61
CA PRO A 105 9.14 5.13 -4.38
C PRO A 105 7.66 5.42 -4.11
N ASN A 106 6.81 5.36 -5.12
CA ASN A 106 5.38 5.62 -5.01
C ASN A 106 4.63 4.32 -4.72
N TRP A 107 4.37 4.05 -3.46
CA TRP A 107 3.70 2.84 -3.03
C TRP A 107 2.49 3.12 -2.14
N THR A 108 1.54 2.20 -2.17
CA THR A 108 0.40 2.15 -1.27
C THR A 108 -0.05 0.70 -1.06
N MET A 109 -1.08 0.54 -0.27
CA MET A 109 -1.84 -0.68 -0.04
C MET A 109 -3.32 -0.34 0.06
N ASP A 110 -4.17 -1.34 0.07
CA ASP A 110 -5.56 -1.20 0.49
C ASP A 110 -5.60 -1.12 2.01
N ILE A 111 -5.75 0.10 2.57
CA ILE A 111 -5.87 0.29 4.01
C ILE A 111 -7.11 -0.45 4.51
N GLY A 112 -6.92 -1.36 5.46
CA GLY A 112 -7.93 -2.26 5.97
C GLY A 112 -8.02 -3.60 5.23
N GLY A 113 -7.13 -3.83 4.24
CA GLY A 113 -7.12 -5.02 3.39
C GLY A 113 -8.28 -5.07 2.39
N PHE A 114 -8.09 -5.78 1.26
CA PHE A 114 -9.08 -5.81 0.18
C PHE A 114 -10.14 -6.89 0.37
N THR A 115 -9.71 -8.15 0.55
CA THR A 115 -10.63 -9.33 0.61
C THR A 115 -10.73 -9.85 2.04
N PRO A 116 -11.71 -9.39 2.84
CA PRO A 116 -11.89 -9.92 4.19
C PRO A 116 -12.31 -11.38 4.19
N GLU A 117 -11.98 -12.08 5.27
CA GLU A 117 -12.47 -13.43 5.52
C GLU A 117 -13.98 -13.43 5.76
N ASP A 118 -14.61 -14.56 5.50
CA ASP A 118 -16.07 -14.68 5.50
C ASP A 118 -16.73 -14.28 6.82
N HIS A 119 -16.04 -14.48 7.96
CA HIS A 119 -16.55 -14.10 9.27
C HIS A 119 -16.67 -12.58 9.48
N TYR A 120 -15.96 -11.75 8.70
CA TYR A 120 -16.17 -10.31 8.64
C TYR A 120 -17.18 -9.90 7.57
N ARG A 121 -17.23 -10.67 6.46
CA ARG A 121 -18.00 -10.29 5.26
C ARG A 121 -19.47 -10.65 5.33
N TYR A 122 -19.79 -11.72 6.05
CA TYR A 122 -21.14 -12.28 6.03
C TYR A 122 -21.66 -12.56 7.45
N HIS A 123 -22.91 -12.20 7.67
CA HIS A 123 -23.65 -12.57 8.87
C HIS A 123 -25.09 -12.96 8.50
N ASN A 124 -25.57 -14.11 8.99
CA ASN A 124 -26.90 -14.65 8.70
C ASN A 124 -27.22 -14.69 7.19
N GLY A 125 -26.24 -15.06 6.36
CA GLY A 125 -26.39 -15.17 4.89
C GLY A 125 -26.45 -13.84 4.15
N LYS A 126 -26.17 -12.71 4.82
CA LYS A 126 -26.15 -11.38 4.22
C LYS A 126 -24.73 -10.80 4.25
N SER A 127 -24.44 -9.97 3.25
CA SER A 127 -23.21 -9.16 3.22
C SER A 127 -23.25 -8.10 4.31
N VAL A 128 -22.13 -7.97 5.03
CA VAL A 128 -21.92 -6.95 6.07
C VAL A 128 -21.43 -5.66 5.39
N GLY A 129 -22.12 -4.56 5.61
CA GLY A 129 -21.70 -3.24 5.14
C GLY A 129 -21.04 -2.43 6.26
N HIS A 130 -21.68 -2.40 7.42
CA HIS A 130 -21.27 -1.67 8.60
C HIS A 130 -20.77 -2.64 9.70
N TYR A 131 -19.79 -2.24 10.51
CA TYR A 131 -19.20 -3.10 11.52
C TYR A 131 -20.22 -3.70 12.50
N SER A 132 -21.26 -2.95 12.86
CA SER A 132 -22.30 -3.41 13.80
C SER A 132 -23.19 -4.54 13.25
N GLU A 133 -23.13 -4.80 11.97
CA GLU A 133 -23.83 -5.92 11.31
C GLU A 133 -23.08 -7.24 11.45
N MET A 134 -21.81 -7.20 11.89
CA MET A 134 -20.99 -8.39 12.15
C MET A 134 -21.43 -9.09 13.44
N PRO A 135 -21.10 -10.39 13.61
CA PRO A 135 -21.13 -11.02 14.91
C PRO A 135 -20.33 -10.21 15.94
N VAL A 136 -20.87 -10.07 17.15
CA VAL A 136 -20.30 -9.18 18.20
C VAL A 136 -18.85 -9.53 18.52
N GLU A 137 -18.52 -10.82 18.48
CA GLU A 137 -17.16 -11.34 18.72
C GLU A 137 -16.11 -10.86 17.71
N HIS A 138 -16.52 -10.40 16.52
CA HIS A 138 -15.61 -9.92 15.47
C HIS A 138 -15.53 -8.40 15.38
N GLN A 139 -16.47 -7.66 15.97
CA GLN A 139 -16.56 -6.22 15.83
C GLN A 139 -15.32 -5.49 16.34
N GLN A 140 -14.87 -5.84 17.54
CA GLN A 140 -13.70 -5.21 18.16
C GLN A 140 -12.41 -5.47 17.38
N ASP A 141 -12.20 -6.71 16.95
CA ASP A 141 -11.02 -7.07 16.17
C ASP A 141 -11.00 -6.34 14.83
N TRP A 142 -12.14 -6.31 14.13
CA TRP A 142 -12.29 -5.56 12.88
C TRP A 142 -11.97 -4.06 13.05
N GLN A 143 -12.51 -3.44 14.08
CA GLN A 143 -12.28 -2.04 14.38
C GLN A 143 -10.80 -1.76 14.69
N GLU A 144 -10.18 -2.57 15.55
CA GLU A 144 -8.78 -2.38 15.92
C GLU A 144 -7.86 -2.64 14.72
N LEU A 145 -8.08 -3.70 13.95
CA LEU A 145 -7.30 -4.01 12.76
C LEU A 145 -7.32 -2.86 11.75
N ASN A 146 -8.53 -2.34 11.44
CA ASN A 146 -8.65 -1.20 10.54
C ASN A 146 -8.00 0.07 11.10
N LEU A 147 -8.13 0.34 12.40
CA LEU A 147 -7.47 1.47 13.05
C LEU A 147 -5.94 1.38 12.93
N ARG A 148 -5.35 0.20 13.21
CA ARG A 148 -3.90 0.00 13.09
C ARG A 148 -3.42 0.15 11.64
N TRP A 149 -4.18 -0.38 10.70
CA TRP A 149 -3.87 -0.19 9.29
C TRP A 149 -3.95 1.27 8.85
N PHE A 150 -4.91 2.01 9.38
CA PHE A 150 -5.07 3.45 9.13
C PHE A 150 -3.90 4.25 9.73
N GLN A 151 -3.47 3.89 10.93
CA GLN A 151 -2.30 4.49 11.58
C GLN A 151 -1.04 4.33 10.72
N PHE A 152 -0.77 3.12 10.26
CA PHE A 152 0.33 2.85 9.32
C PHE A 152 0.14 3.62 8.01
N GLY A 153 -1.04 3.56 7.43
CA GLY A 153 -1.38 4.22 6.15
C GLY A 153 -1.16 5.72 6.15
N ALA A 154 -1.29 6.40 7.31
CA ALA A 154 -1.01 7.83 7.41
C ALA A 154 0.44 8.20 7.06
N PHE A 155 1.37 7.25 7.11
CA PHE A 155 2.80 7.42 6.85
C PHE A 155 3.31 6.61 5.66
N VAL A 156 2.47 6.38 4.66
CA VAL A 156 2.87 5.84 3.36
C VAL A 156 2.70 6.89 2.26
N PRO A 157 3.34 6.74 1.10
CA PRO A 157 3.27 7.76 0.04
C PRO A 157 1.85 8.11 -0.39
N LEU A 158 0.98 7.15 -0.60
CA LEU A 158 -0.43 7.36 -0.96
C LEU A 158 -1.36 6.80 0.12
N PHE A 159 -2.14 7.68 0.75
CA PHE A 159 -3.11 7.34 1.79
C PHE A 159 -4.47 7.01 1.16
N ARG A 160 -4.82 5.73 1.10
CA ARG A 160 -6.00 5.22 0.40
C ARG A 160 -6.66 4.10 1.18
N SER A 161 -7.89 4.32 1.67
CA SER A 161 -8.74 3.26 2.24
C SER A 161 -9.54 2.60 1.12
N HIS A 162 -9.50 1.28 1.02
CA HIS A 162 -10.16 0.53 -0.04
C HIS A 162 -10.32 -0.94 0.33
N GLY A 163 -11.39 -1.56 -0.16
CA GLY A 163 -11.62 -2.99 0.01
C GLY A 163 -13.04 -3.41 -0.37
N GLN A 164 -13.25 -4.72 -0.42
CA GLN A 164 -14.60 -5.29 -0.48
C GLN A 164 -15.30 -5.05 0.87
N ASN A 165 -16.62 -5.30 0.91
CA ASN A 165 -17.37 -5.18 2.15
C ASN A 165 -16.78 -6.05 3.29
N PRO A 166 -16.81 -5.57 4.56
CA PRO A 166 -17.45 -4.33 5.02
C PRO A 166 -16.81 -3.07 4.44
N TYR A 167 -17.60 -2.01 4.30
CA TYR A 167 -17.12 -0.76 3.71
C TYR A 167 -16.04 -0.09 4.57
N ARG A 168 -15.10 0.61 3.93
CA ARG A 168 -13.90 1.18 4.57
C ARG A 168 -14.00 2.66 4.92
N GLU A 169 -15.14 3.28 4.70
CA GLU A 169 -15.38 4.63 5.20
C GLU A 169 -15.38 4.61 6.73
N ILE A 170 -14.81 5.65 7.34
CA ILE A 170 -14.63 5.73 8.80
C ILE A 170 -15.93 5.44 9.56
N PHE A 171 -17.05 5.98 9.08
CA PHE A 171 -18.36 5.79 9.70
C PHE A 171 -18.95 4.38 9.51
N ASN A 172 -18.36 3.53 8.65
CA ASN A 172 -18.71 2.11 8.55
C ASN A 172 -17.79 1.22 9.42
N ILE A 173 -16.65 1.75 9.85
CA ILE A 173 -15.70 1.05 10.74
C ILE A 173 -16.05 1.30 12.22
N ALA A 174 -16.53 2.49 12.56
CA ALA A 174 -16.87 2.87 13.92
C ALA A 174 -17.88 4.00 13.96
N ASP A 175 -18.72 4.02 15.00
CA ASP A 175 -19.69 5.09 15.22
C ASP A 175 -19.02 6.39 15.69
N GLU A 176 -19.55 7.52 15.23
CA GLU A 176 -19.12 8.86 15.65
C GLU A 176 -19.15 9.01 17.19
N GLY A 177 -18.12 9.62 17.73
CA GLY A 177 -17.96 9.81 19.18
C GLY A 177 -17.38 8.60 19.92
N THR A 178 -17.05 7.52 19.21
CA THR A 178 -16.29 6.40 19.80
C THR A 178 -14.78 6.65 19.74
N PRO A 179 -13.98 6.09 20.65
CA PRO A 179 -12.51 6.26 20.62
C PRO A 179 -11.87 5.79 19.31
N VAL A 180 -12.42 4.76 18.66
CA VAL A 180 -11.93 4.25 17.37
C VAL A 180 -12.20 5.27 16.28
N TYR A 181 -13.44 5.77 16.17
CA TYR A 181 -13.81 6.80 15.21
C TYR A 181 -12.94 8.04 15.35
N ASP A 182 -12.83 8.56 16.58
CA ASP A 182 -12.03 9.76 16.88
C ASP A 182 -10.56 9.57 16.49
N SER A 183 -10.01 8.37 16.73
CA SER A 183 -8.65 8.03 16.31
C SER A 183 -8.49 8.01 14.80
N LEU A 184 -9.40 7.38 14.05
CA LEU A 184 -9.40 7.37 12.59
C LEU A 184 -9.45 8.79 12.01
N VAL A 185 -10.34 9.63 12.54
CA VAL A 185 -10.45 11.05 12.16
C VAL A 185 -9.16 11.82 12.51
N ASN A 186 -8.57 11.58 13.67
CA ASN A 186 -7.33 12.23 14.09
C ASN A 186 -6.14 11.88 13.18
N TYR A 187 -6.00 10.61 12.76
CA TYR A 187 -4.97 10.21 11.80
C TYR A 187 -5.21 10.80 10.41
N THR A 188 -6.46 10.92 9.99
CA THR A 188 -6.81 11.64 8.76
C THR A 188 -6.40 13.11 8.85
N LYS A 189 -6.75 13.80 9.95
CA LYS A 189 -6.34 15.19 10.20
C LYS A 189 -4.81 15.33 10.29
N LEU A 190 -4.12 14.37 10.91
CA LEU A 190 -2.66 14.33 10.96
C LEU A 190 -2.08 14.24 9.56
N ARG A 191 -2.61 13.34 8.71
CA ARG A 191 -2.18 13.22 7.30
C ARG A 191 -2.31 14.54 6.55
N TYR A 192 -3.43 15.26 6.72
CA TYR A 192 -3.58 16.60 6.13
C TYR A 192 -2.57 17.60 6.66
N ARG A 193 -2.26 17.60 7.95
CA ARG A 193 -1.22 18.48 8.52
C ARG A 193 0.18 18.14 8.01
N LEU A 194 0.44 16.89 7.69
CA LEU A 194 1.70 16.44 7.09
C LEU A 194 1.81 16.74 5.59
N MET A 195 0.76 17.25 4.93
CA MET A 195 0.79 17.49 3.47
C MET A 195 1.97 18.36 3.01
N PRO A 196 2.35 19.46 3.68
CA PRO A 196 3.53 20.22 3.25
C PRO A 196 4.82 19.41 3.33
N TYR A 197 4.98 18.60 4.39
CA TYR A 197 6.12 17.70 4.54
C TYR A 197 6.15 16.65 3.42
N ILE A 198 5.02 15.96 3.20
CA ILE A 198 4.88 14.94 2.15
C ILE A 198 5.11 15.53 0.76
N TYR A 199 4.62 16.74 0.50
CA TYR A 199 4.85 17.43 -0.77
C TYR A 199 6.34 17.76 -0.96
N SER A 200 7.04 18.14 0.09
CA SER A 200 8.50 18.35 0.05
C SER A 200 9.25 17.05 -0.24
N LEU A 201 8.85 15.94 0.38
CA LEU A 201 9.43 14.62 0.09
C LEU A 201 9.15 14.18 -1.37
N ALA A 202 7.97 14.50 -1.90
CA ALA A 202 7.67 14.27 -3.32
C ALA A 202 8.56 15.14 -4.23
N GLY A 203 8.87 16.36 -3.83
CA GLY A 203 9.84 17.20 -4.51
C GLY A 203 11.25 16.60 -4.49
N ASP A 204 11.70 16.12 -3.35
CA ASP A 204 13.01 15.45 -3.22
C ASP A 204 13.07 14.16 -4.06
N MET A 205 11.97 13.40 -4.12
CA MET A 205 11.86 12.23 -4.97
C MET A 205 12.01 12.57 -6.45
N TYR A 206 11.41 13.68 -6.90
CA TYR A 206 11.49 14.12 -8.29
C TYR A 206 12.84 14.75 -8.66
N HIS A 207 13.41 15.56 -7.77
CA HIS A 207 14.62 16.35 -8.07
C HIS A 207 15.93 15.68 -7.64
N LYS A 208 15.88 14.72 -6.72
CA LYS A 208 17.06 14.12 -6.07
C LYS A 208 17.02 12.60 -6.04
N ASP A 209 16.08 11.98 -6.77
CA ASP A 209 15.88 10.51 -6.78
C ASP A 209 15.67 9.91 -5.37
N GLY A 210 15.04 10.68 -4.48
CA GLY A 210 14.76 10.28 -3.11
C GLY A 210 13.60 9.28 -3.01
N THR A 211 13.31 8.85 -1.78
CA THR A 211 12.13 8.05 -1.48
C THR A 211 11.53 8.45 -0.13
N MET A 212 10.21 8.26 0.03
CA MET A 212 9.51 8.63 1.26
C MET A 212 9.65 7.55 2.35
N MET A 213 9.45 6.27 2.00
CA MET A 213 9.61 5.14 2.92
C MET A 213 11.04 4.61 2.83
N ARG A 214 11.84 4.94 3.83
CA ARG A 214 13.27 4.62 3.83
C ARG A 214 13.54 3.49 4.82
N GLY A 215 13.97 2.34 4.32
CA GLY A 215 14.48 1.27 5.20
C GLY A 215 15.62 1.81 6.08
N LEU A 216 15.69 1.38 7.33
CA LEU A 216 16.72 1.89 8.26
C LEU A 216 18.13 1.68 7.72
N VAL A 217 18.37 0.63 6.92
CA VAL A 217 19.64 0.37 6.22
C VAL A 217 20.06 1.54 5.29
N MET A 218 19.13 2.33 4.78
CA MET A 218 19.46 3.46 3.89
C MET A 218 20.06 4.66 4.65
N ASP A 219 19.62 4.87 5.88
CA ASP A 219 20.04 5.99 6.70
C ASP A 219 21.10 5.59 7.74
N PHE A 220 21.17 4.30 8.11
CA PHE A 220 22.08 3.76 9.12
C PHE A 220 22.82 2.52 8.60
N PRO A 221 23.61 2.65 7.51
CA PRO A 221 24.20 1.49 6.81
C PRO A 221 25.26 0.75 7.63
N ASN A 222 25.82 1.36 8.66
CA ASN A 222 26.85 0.79 9.53
C ASN A 222 26.27 0.18 10.82
N ASP A 223 24.97 0.25 11.01
CA ASP A 223 24.28 -0.31 12.17
C ASP A 223 23.77 -1.73 11.82
N GLU A 224 24.48 -2.75 12.33
CA GLU A 224 24.14 -4.16 12.03
C GLU A 224 22.72 -4.56 12.47
N THR A 225 22.17 -3.92 13.50
CA THR A 225 20.79 -4.16 13.93
C THR A 225 19.80 -3.50 12.97
N ALA A 226 20.05 -2.25 12.58
CA ALA A 226 19.21 -1.49 11.67
C ALA A 226 19.01 -2.19 10.32
N ILE A 227 20.04 -2.87 9.80
CA ILE A 227 19.98 -3.63 8.54
C ILE A 227 18.90 -4.73 8.58
N ASN A 228 18.63 -5.30 9.74
CA ASN A 228 17.71 -6.42 9.93
C ASN A 228 16.31 -6.00 10.38
N VAL A 229 16.06 -4.71 10.60
CA VAL A 229 14.73 -4.21 10.99
C VAL A 229 13.81 -4.17 9.79
N THR A 230 12.73 -4.95 9.82
CA THR A 230 11.76 -5.09 8.73
C THR A 230 10.40 -4.44 9.03
N ASP A 231 10.19 -4.00 10.25
CA ASP A 231 8.90 -3.51 10.77
C ASP A 231 8.93 -2.07 11.29
N ALA A 232 10.01 -1.35 10.93
CA ALA A 232 10.18 0.07 11.17
C ALA A 232 10.90 0.72 9.98
N TYR A 233 10.65 2.01 9.75
CA TYR A 233 11.28 2.76 8.66
C TYR A 233 11.29 4.25 8.96
N MET A 234 12.15 4.99 8.26
CA MET A 234 12.09 6.44 8.23
C MET A 234 11.06 6.91 7.18
N PHE A 235 10.15 7.77 7.56
CA PHE A 235 9.28 8.48 6.64
C PHE A 235 9.87 9.87 6.36
N GLY A 236 10.63 9.95 5.27
CA GLY A 236 11.56 11.05 5.04
C GLY A 236 12.66 11.11 6.13
N PRO A 237 13.38 12.23 6.24
CA PRO A 237 14.54 12.35 7.14
C PRO A 237 14.19 12.54 8.62
N SER A 238 12.91 12.79 8.97
CA SER A 238 12.57 13.32 10.29
C SER A 238 11.65 12.44 11.14
N LEU A 239 11.02 11.42 10.57
CA LEU A 239 10.02 10.62 11.28
C LEU A 239 10.40 9.14 11.24
N LEU A 240 10.73 8.57 12.40
CA LEU A 240 10.87 7.12 12.57
C LEU A 240 9.49 6.52 12.86
N ILE A 241 9.04 5.65 11.98
CA ILE A 241 7.71 5.03 12.05
C ILE A 241 7.83 3.60 12.53
N ASN A 242 7.07 3.28 13.57
CA ASN A 242 7.01 1.97 14.19
C ASN A 242 5.54 1.53 14.30
N PRO A 243 4.94 0.97 13.24
CA PRO A 243 3.54 0.58 13.26
C PRO A 243 3.26 -0.50 14.32
N VAL A 244 2.11 -0.42 14.98
CA VAL A 244 1.61 -1.49 15.85
C VAL A 244 0.80 -2.44 14.98
N TYR A 245 1.18 -3.71 14.94
CA TYR A 245 0.61 -4.73 14.05
C TYR A 245 0.20 -6.01 14.80
N GLU A 246 0.07 -5.96 16.11
CA GLU A 246 -0.41 -7.08 16.92
C GLU A 246 -1.75 -6.72 17.57
N HIS A 247 -2.67 -7.71 17.59
CA HIS A 247 -3.97 -7.55 18.18
C HIS A 247 -3.86 -7.23 19.68
N GLN A 248 -4.60 -6.23 20.12
CA GLN A 248 -4.65 -5.74 21.50
C GLN A 248 -3.32 -5.25 22.08
N ALA A 249 -2.27 -5.09 21.25
CA ALA A 249 -1.02 -4.50 21.73
C ALA A 249 -1.24 -3.03 22.12
N ARG A 250 -0.67 -2.65 23.27
CA ARG A 250 -0.69 -1.27 23.80
C ARG A 250 0.72 -0.67 23.89
N GLU A 251 1.72 -1.49 23.67
CA GLU A 251 3.13 -1.14 23.63
C GLU A 251 3.87 -2.01 22.62
N ARG A 252 5.01 -1.56 22.16
CA ARG A 252 5.98 -2.36 21.41
C ARG A 252 7.39 -1.85 21.68
N ASP A 253 8.38 -2.72 21.55
CA ASP A 253 9.77 -2.36 21.55
C ASP A 253 10.14 -1.61 20.26
N VAL A 254 10.89 -0.52 20.41
CA VAL A 254 11.35 0.32 19.30
C VAL A 254 12.87 0.34 19.31
N TYR A 255 13.46 -0.11 18.21
CA TYR A 255 14.90 0.05 18.01
C TYR A 255 15.19 1.49 17.55
N LEU A 256 16.06 2.16 18.27
CA LEU A 256 16.57 3.49 17.90
C LEU A 256 17.98 3.31 17.31
N PRO A 257 18.12 3.46 15.97
CA PRO A 257 19.43 3.30 15.35
C PRO A 257 20.42 4.34 15.83
N GLY A 258 21.68 3.93 15.99
CA GLY A 258 22.81 4.80 16.31
C GLY A 258 23.67 5.11 15.08
N ASN A 259 24.44 6.19 15.17
CA ASN A 259 25.45 6.53 14.15
C ASN A 259 26.78 5.81 14.47
#